data_f495f8bfdfc9d2eeb7a1ebd4f373c3ea
#
_entry.id   f495f8bfdfc9d2eeb7a1ebd4f373c3ea
#
_cell.length_a   1.000
_cell.length_b   1.000
_cell.length_c   1.000
_cell.angle_alpha   90.00
_cell.angle_beta   90.00
_cell.angle_gamma   90.00
#
_symmetry.space_group_name_H-M   'P 1'
#
loop_
_entity.id
_entity.type
_entity.pdbx_description
1 polymer ?
#
loop_
_entity_poly.entity_id
_entity_poly.type
_entity_poly.pdbx_seq_one_letter_code
_entity_poly.pdbx_strand_id
1 'polypeptide(L)'
;TTPCTVTAYNNPPLNEIVFPAGILQSPYFELYADDALNYGGIGMVIGHEITHSFDDQGAQFDKAGNVTDWWTKSDYEKFQARTQQVIDQYNQFTVLDSVHIKGALTVGENTADIAGVAIAYDAFKLTEQGKDSTRLDGFTPDQRFFISIARIWRVKTRDEFLRMYVNTNPHAPAKWRVNGPLMNFTPFYKAFNVQPGDKMYKAEADRITVW
;
A
#
# COMPACT_ATOMS: atom_id res chain seq x y z
N THR A 1 17.48 9.04 9.79
CA THR A 1 16.46 10.06 9.43
C THR A 1 16.37 11.11 10.53
N THR A 2 16.07 12.36 10.17
CA THR A 2 15.86 13.45 11.13
C THR A 2 14.35 13.56 11.46
N PRO A 3 13.98 14.15 12.62
CA PRO A 3 12.57 14.34 12.97
C PRO A 3 11.73 15.13 11.96
N CYS A 4 12.35 15.99 11.16
CA CYS A 4 11.67 16.80 10.14
C CYS A 4 11.56 16.09 8.77
N THR A 5 12.10 14.88 8.62
CA THR A 5 12.00 14.12 7.36
C THR A 5 10.58 13.60 7.19
N VAL A 6 9.99 13.84 6.01
CA VAL A 6 8.67 13.29 5.65
C VAL A 6 8.89 11.86 5.14
N THR A 7 8.83 10.91 6.05
CA THR A 7 9.04 9.47 5.78
C THR A 7 8.47 8.64 6.92
N ALA A 8 8.29 7.36 6.67
CA ALA A 8 8.15 6.31 7.68
C ALA A 8 9.09 5.17 7.28
N TYR A 9 9.40 4.27 8.20
CA TYR A 9 10.15 3.07 7.87
C TYR A 9 9.96 1.97 8.91
N ASN A 10 10.08 0.74 8.45
CA ASN A 10 10.24 -0.44 9.29
C ASN A 10 11.74 -0.72 9.51
N ASN A 11 12.07 -1.25 10.67
CA ASN A 11 13.44 -1.64 11.05
C ASN A 11 13.43 -3.08 11.59
N PRO A 12 13.49 -4.10 10.72
CA PRO A 12 13.33 -5.49 11.13
C PRO A 12 14.32 -5.97 12.22
N PRO A 13 15.62 -5.56 12.20
CA PRO A 13 16.56 -5.94 13.27
C PRO A 13 16.16 -5.47 14.66
N LEU A 14 15.40 -4.38 14.77
CA LEU A 14 14.91 -3.85 16.04
C LEU A 14 13.42 -4.17 16.28
N ASN A 15 12.77 -4.80 15.30
CA ASN A 15 11.33 -5.08 15.30
C ASN A 15 10.50 -3.83 15.66
N GLU A 16 10.79 -2.73 15.00
CA GLU A 16 10.13 -1.43 15.23
C GLU A 16 9.67 -0.77 13.93
N ILE A 17 8.63 0.04 14.01
CA ILE A 17 8.19 0.96 12.97
C ILE A 17 8.40 2.39 13.45
N VAL A 18 8.84 3.28 12.58
CA VAL A 18 9.24 4.64 12.95
C VAL A 18 8.52 5.68 12.09
N PHE A 19 7.93 6.66 12.76
CA PHE A 19 7.24 7.80 12.14
C PHE A 19 7.89 9.10 12.63
N PRO A 20 8.87 9.67 11.92
CA PRO A 20 9.39 11.00 12.23
C PRO A 20 8.26 12.04 12.23
N ALA A 21 8.36 13.07 13.08
CA ALA A 21 7.31 14.08 13.20
C ALA A 21 6.98 14.79 11.87
N GLY A 22 7.92 14.83 10.94
CA GLY A 22 7.75 15.43 9.63
C GLY A 22 6.63 14.82 8.78
N ILE A 23 6.27 13.53 8.97
CA ILE A 23 5.16 12.92 8.22
C ILE A 23 3.80 13.20 8.87
N LEU A 24 3.76 13.60 10.16
CA LEU A 24 2.52 13.83 10.91
C LEU A 24 1.90 15.19 10.58
N GLN A 25 1.71 15.46 9.29
CA GLN A 25 1.10 16.68 8.76
C GLN A 25 0.39 16.38 7.43
N SER A 26 -0.42 17.33 6.97
CA SER A 26 -1.09 17.23 5.67
C SER A 26 -0.08 16.94 4.54
N PRO A 27 -0.39 16.04 3.59
CA PRO A 27 -1.67 15.35 3.41
C PRO A 27 -1.81 14.02 4.15
N TYR A 28 -0.81 13.58 4.93
CA TYR A 28 -0.79 12.28 5.60
C TYR A 28 -1.66 12.25 6.85
N PHE A 29 -1.55 13.30 7.68
CA PHE A 29 -2.28 13.43 8.94
C PHE A 29 -2.78 14.86 9.14
N GLU A 30 -4.01 14.99 9.59
CA GLU A 30 -4.62 16.28 9.96
C GLU A 30 -5.45 16.09 11.24
N LEU A 31 -5.09 16.77 12.31
CA LEU A 31 -5.67 16.57 13.65
C LEU A 31 -7.22 16.72 13.67
N TYR A 32 -7.75 17.61 12.86
CA TYR A 32 -9.19 17.92 12.80
C TYR A 32 -9.88 17.36 11.56
N ALA A 33 -9.19 16.57 10.74
CA ALA A 33 -9.81 15.87 9.64
C ALA A 33 -10.66 14.70 10.12
N ASP A 34 -11.54 14.24 9.27
CA ASP A 34 -12.34 13.05 9.54
C ASP A 34 -11.48 11.76 9.52
N ASP A 35 -12.01 10.69 10.15
CA ASP A 35 -11.31 9.41 10.23
C ASP A 35 -10.94 8.87 8.84
N ALA A 36 -11.83 8.98 7.86
CA ALA A 36 -11.59 8.48 6.50
C ALA A 36 -10.33 9.08 5.88
N LEU A 37 -10.07 10.39 6.11
CA LEU A 37 -8.87 11.04 5.60
C LEU A 37 -7.61 10.58 6.34
N ASN A 38 -7.64 10.46 7.66
CA ASN A 38 -6.49 10.06 8.46
C ASN A 38 -6.17 8.57 8.29
N TYR A 39 -7.18 7.69 8.25
CA TYR A 39 -6.97 6.26 8.01
C TYR A 39 -6.53 5.97 6.57
N GLY A 40 -7.05 6.68 5.57
CA GLY A 40 -6.59 6.59 4.18
C GLY A 40 -5.24 7.29 3.93
N GLY A 41 -4.82 8.20 4.83
CA GLY A 41 -3.52 8.87 4.82
C GLY A 41 -2.50 8.12 5.65
N ILE A 42 -2.24 8.60 6.87
CA ILE A 42 -1.21 8.01 7.75
C ILE A 42 -1.56 6.57 8.16
N GLY A 43 -2.85 6.21 8.27
CA GLY A 43 -3.26 4.85 8.59
C GLY A 43 -2.78 3.84 7.55
N MET A 44 -2.90 4.16 6.25
CA MET A 44 -2.35 3.33 5.17
C MET A 44 -0.83 3.19 5.29
N VAL A 45 -0.11 4.27 5.62
CA VAL A 45 1.34 4.21 5.84
C VAL A 45 1.69 3.35 7.06
N ILE A 46 0.93 3.43 8.15
CA ILE A 46 1.14 2.57 9.33
C ILE A 46 0.96 1.10 8.95
N GLY A 47 -0.11 0.75 8.24
CA GLY A 47 -0.33 -0.62 7.76
C GLY A 47 0.77 -1.11 6.82
N HIS A 48 1.29 -0.23 5.96
CA HIS A 48 2.42 -0.47 5.08
C HIS A 48 3.69 -0.81 5.89
N GLU A 49 4.07 0.01 6.87
CA GLU A 49 5.26 -0.23 7.69
C GLU A 49 5.15 -1.50 8.55
N ILE A 50 3.97 -1.80 9.08
CA ILE A 50 3.73 -3.08 9.78
C ILE A 50 3.97 -4.25 8.83
N THR A 51 3.53 -4.15 7.58
CA THR A 51 3.64 -5.23 6.60
C THR A 51 5.08 -5.51 6.21
N HIS A 52 5.97 -4.52 6.23
CA HIS A 52 7.39 -4.73 5.96
C HIS A 52 8.07 -5.73 6.91
N SER A 53 7.53 -5.99 8.10
CA SER A 53 8.00 -7.08 8.97
C SER A 53 7.74 -8.47 8.38
N PHE A 54 6.90 -8.57 7.35
CA PHE A 54 6.42 -9.81 6.73
C PHE A 54 6.56 -9.82 5.20
N ASP A 55 7.23 -8.85 4.60
CA ASP A 55 7.54 -8.84 3.17
C ASP A 55 8.73 -9.78 2.85
N ASP A 56 9.25 -9.74 1.62
CA ASP A 56 10.35 -10.60 1.17
C ASP A 56 11.66 -10.37 1.92
N GLN A 57 11.86 -9.20 2.53
CA GLN A 57 13.02 -8.86 3.35
C GLN A 57 12.74 -9.08 4.84
N GLY A 58 11.65 -8.54 5.35
CA GLY A 58 11.28 -8.64 6.77
C GLY A 58 10.99 -10.08 7.21
N ALA A 59 10.44 -10.89 6.31
CA ALA A 59 10.19 -12.32 6.54
C ALA A 59 11.44 -13.14 6.91
N GLN A 60 12.64 -12.59 6.72
CA GLN A 60 13.91 -13.21 7.10
C GLN A 60 14.28 -12.99 8.59
N PHE A 61 13.55 -12.14 9.28
CA PHE A 61 13.81 -11.80 10.69
C PHE A 61 12.76 -12.43 11.61
N ASP A 62 13.20 -12.93 12.74
CA ASP A 62 12.31 -13.36 13.82
C ASP A 62 11.84 -12.17 14.69
N LYS A 63 10.96 -12.43 15.64
CA LYS A 63 10.45 -11.41 16.57
C LYS A 63 11.51 -10.73 17.45
N ALA A 64 12.71 -11.31 17.55
CA ALA A 64 13.83 -10.74 18.28
C ALA A 64 14.81 -9.97 17.38
N GLY A 65 14.50 -9.85 16.09
CA GLY A 65 15.31 -9.15 15.10
C GLY A 65 16.50 -9.96 14.57
N ASN A 66 16.55 -11.27 14.83
CA ASN A 66 17.60 -12.12 14.32
C ASN A 66 17.24 -12.65 12.93
N VAL A 67 18.24 -12.71 12.04
CA VAL A 67 18.09 -13.41 10.75
C VAL A 67 18.02 -14.90 11.01
N THR A 68 16.85 -15.51 10.81
CA THR A 68 16.64 -16.93 11.03
C THR A 68 15.47 -17.46 10.20
N ASP A 69 15.55 -18.72 9.81
CA ASP A 69 14.44 -19.41 9.15
C ASP A 69 13.44 -19.89 10.21
N TRP A 70 12.39 -19.09 10.43
CA TRP A 70 11.32 -19.37 11.41
C TRP A 70 10.03 -19.88 10.76
N TRP A 71 9.98 -19.90 9.42
CA TRP A 71 8.81 -20.32 8.68
C TRP A 71 8.63 -21.84 8.71
N THR A 72 7.38 -22.30 8.74
CA THR A 72 7.15 -23.67 8.27
C THR A 72 7.33 -23.71 6.75
N LYS A 73 7.79 -24.86 6.24
CA LYS A 73 7.95 -25.03 4.79
C LYS A 73 6.65 -24.69 4.02
N SER A 74 5.51 -25.18 4.53
CA SER A 74 4.20 -24.96 3.90
C SER A 74 3.80 -23.47 3.86
N ASP A 75 4.08 -22.72 4.93
CA ASP A 75 3.70 -21.31 4.98
C ASP A 75 4.63 -20.45 4.11
N TYR A 76 5.90 -20.80 4.05
CA TYR A 76 6.86 -20.14 3.16
C TYR A 76 6.52 -20.38 1.67
N GLU A 77 6.13 -21.59 1.30
CA GLU A 77 5.66 -21.91 -0.06
C GLU A 77 4.41 -21.09 -0.44
N LYS A 78 3.46 -20.94 0.48
CA LYS A 78 2.26 -20.09 0.26
C LYS A 78 2.65 -18.61 0.13
N PHE A 79 3.54 -18.12 0.98
CA PHE A 79 4.04 -16.75 0.92
C PHE A 79 4.73 -16.49 -0.43
N GLN A 80 5.61 -17.38 -0.88
CA GLN A 80 6.26 -17.27 -2.19
C GLN A 80 5.26 -17.26 -3.35
N ALA A 81 4.22 -18.09 -3.29
CA ALA A 81 3.19 -18.11 -4.32
C ALA A 81 2.41 -16.79 -4.39
N ARG A 82 2.15 -16.14 -3.24
CA ARG A 82 1.47 -14.83 -3.19
C ARG A 82 2.38 -13.70 -3.66
N THR A 83 3.64 -13.67 -3.24
CA THR A 83 4.63 -12.70 -3.73
C THR A 83 4.85 -12.81 -5.23
N GLN A 84 4.83 -14.03 -5.80
CA GLN A 84 4.90 -14.20 -7.25
C GLN A 84 3.72 -13.56 -7.98
N GLN A 85 2.50 -13.67 -7.45
CA GLN A 85 1.33 -13.00 -8.03
C GLN A 85 1.49 -11.47 -8.02
N VAL A 86 2.09 -10.90 -6.97
CA VAL A 86 2.39 -9.47 -6.90
C VAL A 86 3.41 -9.08 -7.98
N ILE A 87 4.51 -9.84 -8.13
CA ILE A 87 5.50 -9.64 -9.17
C ILE A 87 4.86 -9.65 -10.56
N ASP A 88 4.03 -10.66 -10.85
CA ASP A 88 3.38 -10.84 -12.15
C ASP A 88 2.42 -9.69 -12.46
N GLN A 89 1.64 -9.24 -11.47
CA GLN A 89 0.75 -8.09 -11.63
C GLN A 89 1.53 -6.81 -11.99
N TYR A 90 2.59 -6.51 -11.24
CA TYR A 90 3.32 -5.26 -11.44
C TYR A 90 4.17 -5.26 -12.71
N ASN A 91 4.67 -6.41 -13.16
CA ASN A 91 5.34 -6.53 -14.45
C ASN A 91 4.44 -6.14 -15.64
N GLN A 92 3.12 -6.22 -15.51
CA GLN A 92 2.17 -5.83 -16.56
C GLN A 92 1.95 -4.32 -16.64
N PHE A 93 2.35 -3.55 -15.62
CA PHE A 93 2.09 -2.10 -15.60
C PHE A 93 3.08 -1.33 -16.44
N THR A 94 2.58 -0.71 -17.49
CA THR A 94 3.34 0.22 -18.34
C THR A 94 3.41 1.59 -17.67
N VAL A 95 4.60 2.14 -17.60
CA VAL A 95 4.88 3.44 -16.97
C VAL A 95 4.98 4.54 -18.02
N LEU A 96 5.79 4.31 -19.05
CA LEU A 96 6.02 5.20 -20.20
C LEU A 96 6.29 4.34 -21.43
N ASP A 97 5.61 4.60 -22.56
CA ASP A 97 5.79 3.89 -23.83
C ASP A 97 5.88 2.36 -23.63
N SER A 98 7.08 1.79 -23.80
CA SER A 98 7.39 0.37 -23.56
C SER A 98 8.08 0.09 -22.22
N VAL A 99 8.17 1.07 -21.31
CA VAL A 99 8.83 0.91 -20.01
C VAL A 99 7.83 0.36 -19.00
N HIS A 100 8.14 -0.81 -18.46
CA HIS A 100 7.34 -1.49 -17.45
C HIS A 100 7.96 -1.40 -16.06
N ILE A 101 7.15 -1.58 -15.02
CA ILE A 101 7.64 -1.79 -13.66
C ILE A 101 8.38 -3.12 -13.61
N LYS A 102 9.46 -3.18 -12.83
CA LYS A 102 10.16 -4.41 -12.50
C LYS A 102 9.55 -4.99 -11.24
N GLY A 103 8.56 -5.88 -11.38
CA GLY A 103 7.81 -6.42 -10.24
C GLY A 103 8.71 -7.07 -9.18
N ALA A 104 9.76 -7.78 -9.59
CA ALA A 104 10.71 -8.38 -8.64
C ALA A 104 11.54 -7.34 -7.86
N LEU A 105 11.84 -6.17 -8.45
CA LEU A 105 12.53 -5.09 -7.74
C LEU A 105 11.63 -4.40 -6.72
N THR A 106 10.33 -4.37 -6.99
CA THR A 106 9.37 -3.59 -6.21
C THR A 106 8.44 -4.48 -5.34
N VAL A 107 8.71 -5.78 -5.23
CA VAL A 107 7.79 -6.74 -4.61
C VAL A 107 7.50 -6.46 -3.14
N GLY A 108 8.52 -6.13 -2.34
CA GLY A 108 8.34 -5.81 -0.92
C GLY A 108 7.42 -4.61 -0.73
N GLU A 109 7.72 -3.52 -1.41
CA GLU A 109 6.93 -2.29 -1.37
C GLU A 109 5.48 -2.49 -1.87
N ASN A 110 5.32 -3.24 -2.96
CA ASN A 110 3.99 -3.52 -3.50
C ASN A 110 3.17 -4.42 -2.58
N THR A 111 3.81 -5.40 -1.93
CA THR A 111 3.20 -6.26 -0.92
C THR A 111 2.75 -5.45 0.28
N ALA A 112 3.62 -4.54 0.76
CA ALA A 112 3.33 -3.63 1.86
C ALA A 112 2.18 -2.67 1.53
N ASP A 113 2.12 -2.15 0.31
CA ASP A 113 1.01 -1.29 -0.14
C ASP A 113 -0.33 -2.05 -0.19
N ILE A 114 -0.34 -3.29 -0.74
CA ILE A 114 -1.58 -4.10 -0.83
C ILE A 114 -2.12 -4.42 0.56
N ALA A 115 -1.28 -4.92 1.45
CA ALA A 115 -1.69 -5.25 2.81
C ALA A 115 -1.99 -4.01 3.66
N GLY A 116 -1.20 -2.94 3.49
CA GLY A 116 -1.38 -1.67 4.19
C GLY A 116 -2.75 -1.04 3.96
N VAL A 117 -3.25 -1.09 2.73
CA VAL A 117 -4.63 -0.65 2.41
C VAL A 117 -5.65 -1.49 3.15
N ALA A 118 -5.51 -2.81 3.19
CA ALA A 118 -6.46 -3.70 3.85
C ALA A 118 -6.46 -3.46 5.38
N ILE A 119 -5.30 -3.43 6.01
CA ILE A 119 -5.14 -3.17 7.45
C ILE A 119 -5.76 -1.82 7.83
N ALA A 120 -5.45 -0.76 7.10
CA ALA A 120 -5.97 0.57 7.38
C ALA A 120 -7.49 0.67 7.18
N TYR A 121 -8.02 0.00 6.15
CA TYR A 121 -9.46 -0.02 5.91
C TYR A 121 -10.21 -0.78 7.00
N ASP A 122 -9.72 -1.95 7.41
CA ASP A 122 -10.33 -2.73 8.50
C ASP A 122 -10.33 -1.95 9.81
N ALA A 123 -9.22 -1.27 10.13
CA ALA A 123 -9.14 -0.38 11.27
C ALA A 123 -10.12 0.81 11.16
N PHE A 124 -10.23 1.42 9.97
CA PHE A 124 -11.21 2.48 9.70
C PHE A 124 -12.64 1.99 9.94
N LYS A 125 -12.99 0.79 9.50
CA LYS A 125 -14.34 0.23 9.69
C LYS A 125 -14.70 -0.05 11.16
N LEU A 126 -13.75 0.01 12.08
CA LEU A 126 -14.01 -0.06 13.52
C LEU A 126 -14.45 1.28 14.10
N THR A 127 -14.15 2.40 13.45
CA THR A 127 -14.56 3.75 13.90
C THR A 127 -16.06 3.99 13.70
N GLU A 128 -16.62 4.97 14.40
CA GLU A 128 -18.02 5.37 14.23
C GLU A 128 -18.26 5.86 12.79
N GLN A 129 -17.35 6.65 12.24
CA GLN A 129 -17.47 7.14 10.86
C GLN A 129 -17.36 6.02 9.83
N GLY A 130 -16.49 5.01 10.07
CA GLY A 130 -16.37 3.84 9.19
C GLY A 130 -17.64 3.01 9.12
N LYS A 131 -18.51 3.07 10.13
CA LYS A 131 -19.83 2.40 10.18
C LYS A 131 -20.95 3.28 9.61
N ASP A 132 -20.72 4.58 9.48
CA ASP A 132 -21.71 5.53 8.99
C ASP A 132 -21.81 5.51 7.45
N SER A 133 -22.90 6.05 6.92
CA SER A 133 -23.15 6.24 5.49
C SER A 133 -23.28 7.72 5.09
N THR A 134 -23.13 8.64 6.05
CA THR A 134 -23.26 10.07 5.84
C THR A 134 -22.25 10.58 4.81
N ARG A 135 -22.76 11.29 3.80
CA ARG A 135 -21.92 11.89 2.77
C ARG A 135 -21.41 13.25 3.21
N LEU A 136 -20.11 13.49 3.00
CA LEU A 136 -19.50 14.83 3.08
C LEU A 136 -18.99 15.20 1.67
N ASP A 137 -19.33 16.39 1.21
CA ASP A 137 -18.99 16.86 -0.15
C ASP A 137 -19.40 15.89 -1.27
N GLY A 138 -20.51 15.16 -1.06
CA GLY A 138 -21.04 14.18 -2.01
C GLY A 138 -20.40 12.78 -1.94
N PHE A 139 -19.34 12.57 -1.15
CA PHE A 139 -18.63 11.30 -1.02
C PHE A 139 -19.02 10.55 0.25
N THR A 140 -19.16 9.23 0.14
CA THR A 140 -19.31 8.34 1.30
C THR A 140 -18.02 8.28 2.11
N PRO A 141 -18.05 7.84 3.39
CA PRO A 141 -16.82 7.62 4.17
C PRO A 141 -15.82 6.69 3.47
N ASP A 142 -16.29 5.58 2.88
CA ASP A 142 -15.42 4.65 2.13
C ASP A 142 -14.80 5.34 0.91
N GLN A 143 -15.56 6.12 0.15
CA GLN A 143 -15.00 6.89 -0.98
C GLN A 143 -13.92 7.87 -0.53
N ARG A 144 -14.15 8.58 0.60
CA ARG A 144 -13.16 9.53 1.13
C ARG A 144 -11.89 8.84 1.61
N PHE A 145 -12.00 7.65 2.21
CA PHE A 145 -10.84 6.82 2.56
C PHE A 145 -9.96 6.52 1.34
N PHE A 146 -10.53 6.01 0.26
CA PHE A 146 -9.77 5.72 -0.96
C PHE A 146 -9.26 6.97 -1.68
N ILE A 147 -10.01 8.07 -1.65
CA ILE A 147 -9.55 9.37 -2.18
C ILE A 147 -8.34 9.86 -1.40
N SER A 148 -8.32 9.68 -0.07
CA SER A 148 -7.17 10.05 0.77
C SER A 148 -5.90 9.28 0.39
N ILE A 149 -6.01 7.97 0.13
CA ILE A 149 -4.88 7.19 -0.41
C ILE A 149 -4.34 7.83 -1.70
N ALA A 150 -5.22 8.17 -2.63
CA ALA A 150 -4.80 8.81 -3.89
C ALA A 150 -4.19 10.22 -3.66
N ARG A 151 -4.65 10.93 -2.63
CA ARG A 151 -4.17 12.28 -2.28
C ARG A 151 -2.71 12.28 -1.81
N ILE A 152 -2.31 11.33 -0.96
CA ILE A 152 -0.94 11.24 -0.46
C ILE A 152 0.07 10.89 -1.56
N TRP A 153 -0.36 10.21 -2.62
CA TRP A 153 0.47 9.84 -3.77
C TRP A 153 0.35 10.79 -4.95
N ARG A 154 -0.32 11.94 -4.79
CA ARG A 154 -0.49 12.91 -5.86
C ARG A 154 0.81 13.62 -6.18
N VAL A 155 1.51 13.16 -7.20
CA VAL A 155 2.79 13.70 -7.67
C VAL A 155 2.81 13.76 -9.20
N LYS A 156 3.55 14.73 -9.74
CA LYS A 156 3.88 14.80 -11.16
C LYS A 156 5.39 14.62 -11.32
N THR A 157 5.79 13.61 -12.09
CA THR A 157 7.18 13.22 -12.30
C THR A 157 7.56 13.46 -13.76
N ARG A 158 8.79 13.94 -14.02
CA ARG A 158 9.33 14.08 -15.37
C ARG A 158 9.68 12.71 -15.96
N ASP A 159 9.53 12.55 -17.26
CA ASP A 159 9.71 11.27 -17.94
C ASP A 159 11.14 10.73 -17.81
N GLU A 160 12.14 11.60 -17.89
CA GLU A 160 13.55 11.21 -17.75
C GLU A 160 13.85 10.63 -16.36
N PHE A 161 13.33 11.30 -15.30
CA PHE A 161 13.45 10.82 -13.93
C PHE A 161 12.70 9.50 -13.76
N LEU A 162 11.51 9.38 -14.33
CA LEU A 162 10.68 8.19 -14.21
C LEU A 162 11.34 6.96 -14.86
N ARG A 163 12.00 7.13 -16.02
CA ARG A 163 12.80 6.08 -16.68
C ARG A 163 13.95 5.57 -15.80
N MET A 164 14.63 6.47 -15.10
CA MET A 164 15.66 6.11 -14.14
C MET A 164 15.04 5.40 -12.93
N TYR A 165 13.98 5.98 -12.38
CA TYR A 165 13.31 5.53 -11.17
C TYR A 165 12.86 4.06 -11.24
N VAL A 166 12.19 3.64 -12.31
CA VAL A 166 11.70 2.26 -12.48
C VAL A 166 12.82 1.22 -12.60
N ASN A 167 14.05 1.67 -12.86
CA ASN A 167 15.20 0.78 -12.97
C ASN A 167 16.01 0.63 -11.69
N THR A 168 15.87 1.57 -10.74
CA THR A 168 16.77 1.69 -9.59
C THR A 168 16.06 1.77 -8.25
N ASN A 169 14.77 2.14 -8.23
CA ASN A 169 14.04 2.35 -7.00
C ASN A 169 13.18 1.13 -6.64
N PRO A 170 13.18 0.66 -5.38
CA PRO A 170 12.36 -0.47 -4.94
C PRO A 170 10.86 -0.12 -4.85
N HIS A 171 10.49 1.15 -4.94
CA HIS A 171 9.08 1.58 -4.96
C HIS A 171 8.54 1.66 -6.37
N ALA A 172 7.32 1.23 -6.58
CA ALA A 172 6.59 1.50 -7.81
C ALA A 172 6.30 3.02 -7.93
N PRO A 173 6.17 3.57 -9.16
CA PRO A 173 5.74 4.96 -9.33
C PRO A 173 4.39 5.22 -8.68
N ALA A 174 4.19 6.44 -8.16
CA ALA A 174 3.06 6.83 -7.31
C ALA A 174 1.67 6.42 -7.85
N LYS A 175 1.44 6.54 -9.16
CA LYS A 175 0.21 6.04 -9.80
C LYS A 175 -0.06 4.57 -9.46
N TRP A 176 0.96 3.75 -9.41
CA TRP A 176 0.85 2.31 -9.24
C TRP A 176 0.88 1.89 -7.77
N ARG A 177 1.35 2.77 -6.87
CA ARG A 177 1.15 2.64 -5.42
C ARG A 177 -0.30 2.90 -4.98
N VAL A 178 -1.11 3.50 -5.86
CA VAL A 178 -2.56 3.67 -5.68
C VAL A 178 -3.33 2.58 -6.44
N ASN A 179 -3.14 2.54 -7.75
CA ASN A 179 -3.99 1.70 -8.61
C ASN A 179 -3.68 0.21 -8.44
N GLY A 180 -2.42 -0.16 -8.22
CA GLY A 180 -2.00 -1.55 -8.02
C GLY A 180 -2.68 -2.23 -6.82
N PRO A 181 -2.63 -1.65 -5.62
CA PRO A 181 -3.35 -2.17 -4.46
C PRO A 181 -4.87 -2.15 -4.64
N LEU A 182 -5.44 -1.03 -5.09
CA LEU A 182 -6.89 -0.84 -5.12
C LEU A 182 -7.61 -1.77 -6.10
N MET A 183 -6.97 -2.17 -7.20
CA MET A 183 -7.57 -3.15 -8.12
C MET A 183 -7.67 -4.57 -7.55
N ASN A 184 -7.05 -4.84 -6.41
CA ASN A 184 -7.19 -6.10 -5.68
C ASN A 184 -8.22 -6.01 -4.55
N PHE A 185 -8.73 -4.81 -4.20
CA PHE A 185 -9.43 -4.58 -2.96
C PHE A 185 -10.95 -4.45 -3.15
N THR A 186 -11.69 -5.50 -2.81
CA THR A 186 -13.15 -5.59 -3.01
C THR A 186 -13.95 -4.40 -2.45
N PRO A 187 -13.63 -3.81 -1.26
CA PRO A 187 -14.31 -2.61 -0.79
C PRO A 187 -14.21 -1.40 -1.73
N PHE A 188 -13.09 -1.24 -2.44
CA PHE A 188 -12.93 -0.20 -3.47
C PHE A 188 -13.95 -0.38 -4.60
N TYR A 189 -14.17 -1.61 -5.06
CA TYR A 189 -15.17 -1.91 -6.08
C TYR A 189 -16.59 -1.51 -5.64
N LYS A 190 -16.92 -1.81 -4.40
CA LYS A 190 -18.22 -1.44 -3.83
C LYS A 190 -18.39 0.08 -3.71
N ALA A 191 -17.34 0.77 -3.24
CA ALA A 191 -17.38 2.22 -3.03
C ALA A 191 -17.56 3.01 -4.34
N PHE A 192 -16.97 2.55 -5.44
CA PHE A 192 -16.98 3.25 -6.74
C PHE A 192 -17.78 2.53 -7.82
N ASN A 193 -18.49 1.47 -7.48
CA ASN A 193 -19.27 0.65 -8.41
C ASN A 193 -18.45 0.19 -9.63
N VAL A 194 -17.24 -0.31 -9.39
CA VAL A 194 -16.34 -0.80 -10.46
C VAL A 194 -16.91 -2.06 -11.07
N GLN A 195 -17.03 -2.08 -12.41
CA GLN A 195 -17.69 -3.13 -13.17
C GLN A 195 -16.71 -3.78 -14.19
N PRO A 196 -17.01 -5.00 -14.68
CA PRO A 196 -16.29 -5.58 -15.80
C PRO A 196 -16.22 -4.60 -17.00
N GLY A 197 -15.02 -4.38 -17.51
CA GLY A 197 -14.73 -3.40 -18.57
C GLY A 197 -14.11 -2.09 -18.08
N ASP A 198 -14.20 -1.77 -16.80
CA ASP A 198 -13.48 -0.63 -16.22
C ASP A 198 -11.96 -0.91 -16.15
N LYS A 199 -11.15 0.15 -16.33
CA LYS A 199 -9.67 0.04 -16.32
C LYS A 199 -9.09 -0.49 -15.01
N MET A 200 -9.81 -0.32 -13.90
CA MET A 200 -9.42 -0.80 -12.58
C MET A 200 -10.03 -2.16 -12.23
N TYR A 201 -10.81 -2.73 -13.13
CA TYR A 201 -11.45 -4.01 -12.87
C TYR A 201 -10.47 -5.18 -12.95
N LYS A 202 -10.59 -6.08 -11.99
CA LYS A 202 -9.93 -7.38 -11.93
C LYS A 202 -10.96 -8.39 -11.41
N ALA A 203 -11.07 -9.56 -12.03
CA ALA A 203 -12.01 -10.57 -11.56
C ALA A 203 -11.69 -10.99 -10.12
N GLU A 204 -12.69 -11.30 -9.33
CA GLU A 204 -12.53 -11.56 -7.90
C GLU A 204 -11.54 -12.70 -7.61
N ALA A 205 -11.60 -13.77 -8.43
CA ALA A 205 -10.67 -14.90 -8.32
C ALA A 205 -9.21 -14.55 -8.61
N ASP A 206 -8.96 -13.43 -9.32
CA ASP A 206 -7.63 -12.99 -9.69
C ASP A 206 -7.07 -11.91 -8.74
N ARG A 207 -7.90 -11.41 -7.79
CA ARG A 207 -7.47 -10.40 -6.83
C ARG A 207 -6.48 -10.97 -5.83
N ILE A 208 -5.38 -10.27 -5.65
CA ILE A 208 -4.32 -10.67 -4.73
C ILE A 208 -4.69 -10.25 -3.31
N THR A 209 -4.61 -11.20 -2.39
CA THR A 209 -4.64 -10.96 -0.94
C THR A 209 -3.31 -11.41 -0.36
N VAL A 210 -2.71 -10.60 0.49
CA VAL A 210 -1.40 -10.93 1.10
C VAL A 210 -1.61 -11.81 2.33
N TRP A 211 -2.65 -11.54 3.09
CA TRP A 211 -3.04 -12.25 4.34
C TRP A 211 -4.39 -12.94 4.20
#